data_82924c3195d72895c83e2d6e26cf38b5
#
_entry.id   82924c3195d72895c83e2d6e26cf38b5
#
_cell.length_a   1.000
_cell.length_b   1.000
_cell.length_c   1.000
_cell.angle_alpha   90.00
_cell.angle_beta   90.00
_cell.angle_gamma   90.00
#
_symmetry.space_group_name_H-M   'P 1'
#
loop_
_entity.id
_entity.type
_entity.pdbx_description
1 polymer ?
#
loop_
_entity_poly.entity_id
_entity_poly.type
_entity_poly.pdbx_seq_one_letter_code
_entity_poly.pdbx_strand_id
1 'polypeptide(L)'
;MNDSDKNVIRIFRLFRQYPTEQILEIIDGIIDRYGLSDSRTNGYAFYQCESARGLGTYNKEGYNRLRSELNNMKRRNDRYFFMLFTLIVFAFNNQIRFNEKREFNLPVGKRDFNNNMRNKVRHFAEAIKNPHIELSSNDFRRIPFDGLSEHSLIYADPPYLITCATYNENNGWNARLEKQLLAYLDRANDRGIKFALSNVLKNGDKENTILTEWLERNPMYIRHDLNYNYSNSSYHKKDRSKHSTEVLITNFE
;
A
#
# COMPACT_ATOMS: atom_id res chain seq x y z
N MET A 1 6.47 -8.92 9.60
CA MET A 1 5.92 -8.20 8.42
C MET A 1 6.96 -8.20 7.31
N ASN A 2 6.54 -8.52 6.10
CA ASN A 2 7.44 -8.54 4.93
C ASN A 2 6.82 -7.78 3.75
N ASP A 3 7.62 -6.99 3.04
CA ASP A 3 7.25 -6.36 1.78
C ASP A 3 8.45 -6.35 0.84
N SER A 4 8.26 -6.66 -0.43
CA SER A 4 9.33 -6.64 -1.43
C SER A 4 9.83 -5.22 -1.74
N ASP A 5 8.99 -4.18 -1.51
CA ASP A 5 9.42 -2.78 -1.64
C ASP A 5 10.26 -2.34 -0.43
N LYS A 6 11.56 -2.21 -0.68
CA LYS A 6 12.52 -1.73 0.32
C LYS A 6 12.19 -0.35 0.88
N ASN A 7 11.48 0.50 0.12
CA ASN A 7 11.11 1.83 0.59
C ASN A 7 10.05 1.76 1.69
N VAL A 8 9.05 0.87 1.53
CA VAL A 8 8.02 0.61 2.56
C VAL A 8 8.68 0.17 3.86
N ILE A 9 9.50 -0.87 3.80
CA ILE A 9 10.19 -1.41 4.98
C ILE A 9 11.13 -0.38 5.60
N ARG A 10 11.79 0.47 4.80
CA ARG A 10 12.64 1.54 5.34
C ARG A 10 11.83 2.61 6.07
N ILE A 11 10.66 3.01 5.55
CA ILE A 11 9.74 3.93 6.24
C ILE A 11 9.28 3.31 7.57
N PHE A 12 8.91 2.01 7.60
CA PHE A 12 8.50 1.34 8.83
C PHE A 12 9.61 1.30 9.87
N ARG A 13 10.86 1.00 9.45
CA ARG A 13 12.03 1.05 10.34
C ARG A 13 12.28 2.45 10.87
N LEU A 14 12.11 3.48 10.04
CA LEU A 14 12.22 4.87 10.43
C LEU A 14 11.21 5.22 11.52
N PHE A 15 9.94 4.84 11.33
CA PHE A 15 8.87 5.08 12.30
C PHE A 15 9.08 4.33 13.63
N ARG A 16 9.74 3.17 13.60
CA ARG A 16 10.16 2.47 14.82
C ARG A 16 11.26 3.21 15.57
N GLN A 17 12.16 3.87 14.83
CA GLN A 17 13.40 4.48 15.33
C GLN A 17 13.15 5.82 16.03
N TYR A 18 12.16 6.58 15.55
CA TYR A 18 11.88 7.93 16.02
C TYR A 18 10.72 7.96 17.02
N PRO A 19 10.76 8.89 18.02
CA PRO A 19 9.59 9.21 18.83
C PRO A 19 8.42 9.65 17.95
N THR A 20 7.20 9.24 18.31
CA THR A 20 5.99 9.48 17.52
C THR A 20 5.76 10.97 17.23
N GLU A 21 5.89 11.84 18.25
CA GLU A 21 5.69 13.28 18.05
C GLU A 21 6.79 13.89 17.17
N GLN A 22 8.03 13.42 17.28
CA GLN A 22 9.11 13.86 16.40
C GLN A 22 8.85 13.49 14.93
N ILE A 23 8.25 12.34 14.65
CA ILE A 23 7.81 11.96 13.30
C ILE A 23 6.83 13.00 12.74
N LEU A 24 5.84 13.40 13.56
CA LEU A 24 4.83 14.37 13.16
C LEU A 24 5.45 15.77 12.94
N GLU A 25 6.33 16.20 13.83
CA GLU A 25 7.06 17.48 13.72
C GLU A 25 7.91 17.54 12.44
N ILE A 26 8.62 16.47 12.10
CA ILE A 26 9.42 16.41 10.87
C ILE A 26 8.52 16.50 9.63
N ILE A 27 7.38 15.81 9.62
CA ILE A 27 6.41 15.86 8.52
C ILE A 27 5.84 17.27 8.40
N ASP A 28 5.45 17.91 9.52
CA ASP A 28 4.96 19.29 9.55
C ASP A 28 6.00 20.28 9.02
N GLY A 29 7.25 20.15 9.43
CA GLY A 29 8.34 20.98 8.91
C GLY A 29 8.55 20.80 7.40
N ILE A 30 8.29 19.63 6.84
CA ILE A 30 8.31 19.42 5.39
C ILE A 30 7.10 20.10 4.74
N ILE A 31 5.91 19.96 5.31
CA ILE A 31 4.68 20.62 4.83
C ILE A 31 4.88 22.13 4.75
N ASP A 32 5.36 22.73 5.83
CA ASP A 32 5.61 24.17 5.92
C ASP A 32 6.66 24.63 4.90
N ARG A 33 7.79 23.92 4.82
CA ARG A 33 8.90 24.25 3.91
C ARG A 33 8.48 24.30 2.44
N TYR A 34 7.57 23.42 2.04
CA TYR A 34 7.12 23.35 0.64
C TYR A 34 5.80 24.07 0.40
N GLY A 35 5.22 24.71 1.43
CA GLY A 35 3.94 25.42 1.33
C GLY A 35 2.78 24.49 0.95
N LEU A 36 2.78 23.28 1.50
CA LEU A 36 1.67 22.34 1.34
C LEU A 36 0.53 22.70 2.29
N SER A 37 -0.69 22.26 1.97
CA SER A 37 -1.85 22.55 2.80
C SER A 37 -1.80 21.87 4.17
N ASP A 38 -2.25 22.56 5.19
CA ASP A 38 -2.59 22.02 6.51
C ASP A 38 -4.07 22.33 6.81
N SER A 39 -4.96 21.45 6.34
CA SER A 39 -6.40 21.62 6.56
C SER A 39 -6.82 21.46 8.03
N ARG A 40 -5.96 20.90 8.86
CA ARG A 40 -6.16 20.81 10.31
C ARG A 40 -6.17 22.18 10.95
N THR A 41 -5.20 23.03 10.58
CA THR A 41 -5.02 24.37 11.16
C THR A 41 -5.94 25.39 10.47
N ASN A 42 -6.02 25.37 9.15
CA ASN A 42 -6.68 26.42 8.38
C ASN A 42 -8.10 26.05 7.92
N GLY A 43 -8.47 24.76 7.94
CA GLY A 43 -9.71 24.28 7.36
C GLY A 43 -9.70 24.29 5.82
N TYR A 44 -10.64 23.59 5.19
CA TYR A 44 -10.72 23.49 3.72
C TYR A 44 -11.11 24.81 3.04
N ALA A 45 -11.94 25.63 3.70
CA ALA A 45 -12.41 26.91 3.16
C ALA A 45 -11.26 27.89 2.90
N PHE A 46 -10.24 27.89 3.74
CA PHE A 46 -9.05 28.72 3.57
C PHE A 46 -8.36 28.51 2.22
N TYR A 47 -8.36 27.27 1.73
CA TYR A 47 -7.69 26.88 0.48
C TYR A 47 -8.58 27.04 -0.75
N GLN A 48 -9.80 27.61 -0.62
CA GLN A 48 -10.75 27.82 -1.71
C GLN A 48 -10.94 26.59 -2.60
N CYS A 49 -11.03 25.39 -1.97
CA CYS A 49 -11.05 24.13 -2.68
C CYS A 49 -12.37 23.88 -3.38
N GLU A 50 -12.31 23.59 -4.68
CA GLU A 50 -13.42 22.98 -5.40
C GLU A 50 -13.56 21.51 -4.99
N SER A 51 -14.79 21.05 -4.72
CA SER A 51 -15.10 19.68 -4.27
C SER A 51 -14.52 18.59 -5.19
N ALA A 52 -14.42 18.84 -6.50
CA ALA A 52 -13.92 17.90 -7.49
C ALA A 52 -12.39 17.70 -7.43
N ARG A 53 -11.61 18.77 -7.17
CA ARG A 53 -10.15 18.76 -7.17
C ARG A 53 -9.54 18.69 -5.76
N GLY A 54 -10.34 18.96 -4.74
CA GLY A 54 -9.89 19.04 -3.36
C GLY A 54 -8.69 19.97 -3.21
N LEU A 55 -7.74 19.63 -2.35
CA LEU A 55 -6.50 20.39 -2.09
C LEU A 55 -5.45 20.27 -3.20
N GLY A 56 -5.69 19.44 -4.23
CA GLY A 56 -4.70 19.13 -5.26
C GLY A 56 -4.24 20.36 -6.05
N THR A 57 -5.13 21.32 -6.33
CA THR A 57 -4.77 22.55 -7.04
C THR A 57 -3.81 23.39 -6.22
N TYR A 58 -4.13 23.62 -4.94
CA TYR A 58 -3.28 24.36 -4.01
C TYR A 58 -1.91 23.69 -3.83
N ASN A 59 -1.91 22.38 -3.59
CA ASN A 59 -0.69 21.64 -3.31
C ASN A 59 0.23 21.43 -4.51
N LYS A 60 -0.24 21.63 -5.74
CA LYS A 60 0.45 21.22 -6.97
C LYS A 60 1.88 21.75 -7.06
N GLU A 61 2.09 23.02 -6.79
CA GLU A 61 3.41 23.65 -6.91
C GLU A 61 4.37 23.13 -5.83
N GLY A 62 3.98 23.21 -4.55
CA GLY A 62 4.78 22.72 -3.42
C GLY A 62 5.12 21.23 -3.54
N TYR A 63 4.12 20.42 -3.94
CA TYR A 63 4.29 19.00 -4.19
C TYR A 63 5.32 18.71 -5.31
N ASN A 64 5.27 19.44 -6.41
CA ASN A 64 6.22 19.27 -7.50
C ASN A 64 7.64 19.68 -7.09
N ARG A 65 7.80 20.75 -6.28
CA ARG A 65 9.10 21.14 -5.71
C ARG A 65 9.66 20.05 -4.79
N LEU A 66 8.84 19.54 -3.87
CA LEU A 66 9.20 18.43 -2.97
C LEU A 66 9.60 17.18 -3.75
N ARG A 67 8.82 16.80 -4.77
CA ARG A 67 9.10 15.65 -5.64
C ARG A 67 10.40 15.82 -6.41
N SER A 68 10.64 17.01 -6.97
CA SER A 68 11.88 17.30 -7.70
C SER A 68 13.09 17.23 -6.77
N GLU A 69 13.03 17.81 -5.57
CA GLU A 69 14.13 17.73 -4.60
C GLU A 69 14.38 16.27 -4.20
N LEU A 70 13.34 15.48 -3.88
CA LEU A 70 13.48 14.06 -3.57
C LEU A 70 14.20 13.30 -4.68
N ASN A 71 13.77 13.48 -5.93
CA ASN A 71 14.32 12.77 -7.08
C ASN A 71 15.77 13.15 -7.39
N ASN A 72 16.20 14.36 -7.00
CA ASN A 72 17.58 14.84 -7.15
C ASN A 72 18.50 14.44 -5.97
N MET A 73 17.96 13.84 -4.91
CA MET A 73 18.78 13.43 -3.76
C MET A 73 19.69 12.26 -4.11
N LYS A 74 21.01 12.47 -3.95
CA LYS A 74 22.03 11.43 -4.18
C LYS A 74 22.04 10.33 -3.12
N ARG A 75 21.59 10.63 -1.90
CA ARG A 75 21.61 9.72 -0.74
C ARG A 75 20.20 9.51 -0.21
N ARG A 76 19.82 8.26 -0.01
CA ARG A 76 18.55 7.85 0.61
C ARG A 76 18.74 7.70 2.12
N ASN A 77 18.90 8.82 2.80
CA ASN A 77 18.96 8.92 4.26
C ASN A 77 17.56 9.09 4.88
N ASP A 78 17.48 9.30 6.19
CA ASP A 78 16.20 9.45 6.89
C ASP A 78 15.38 10.62 6.36
N ARG A 79 16.01 11.75 6.03
CA ARG A 79 15.34 12.90 5.38
C ARG A 79 14.67 12.49 4.07
N TYR A 80 15.33 11.68 3.22
CA TYR A 80 14.75 11.17 1.98
C TYR A 80 13.44 10.40 2.26
N PHE A 81 13.43 9.53 3.28
CA PHE A 81 12.27 8.71 3.57
C PHE A 81 11.13 9.49 4.23
N PHE A 82 11.41 10.51 5.04
CA PHE A 82 10.37 11.43 5.51
C PHE A 82 9.77 12.26 4.37
N MET A 83 10.57 12.75 3.45
CA MET A 83 10.10 13.43 2.24
C MET A 83 9.28 12.50 1.35
N LEU A 84 9.73 11.25 1.16
CA LEU A 84 8.99 10.23 0.40
C LEU A 84 7.64 9.93 1.07
N PHE A 85 7.61 9.74 2.38
CA PHE A 85 6.36 9.52 3.11
C PHE A 85 5.40 10.70 2.96
N THR A 86 5.90 11.94 3.11
CA THR A 86 5.10 13.14 2.89
C THR A 86 4.55 13.18 1.46
N LEU A 87 5.36 12.88 0.45
CA LEU A 87 4.87 12.78 -0.94
C LEU A 87 3.77 11.74 -1.10
N ILE A 88 3.90 10.56 -0.48
CA ILE A 88 2.87 9.50 -0.52
C ILE A 88 1.56 10.01 0.08
N VAL A 89 1.62 10.71 1.21
CA VAL A 89 0.41 11.28 1.86
C VAL A 89 -0.31 12.26 0.94
N PHE A 90 0.42 13.09 0.22
CA PHE A 90 -0.13 14.08 -0.70
C PHE A 90 -0.32 13.56 -2.13
N ALA A 91 0.10 12.32 -2.45
CA ALA A 91 -0.02 11.73 -3.77
C ALA A 91 -1.44 11.23 -4.07
N PHE A 92 -1.73 11.08 -5.34
CA PHE A 92 -2.96 10.46 -5.81
C PHE A 92 -3.12 9.05 -5.23
N ASN A 93 -4.24 8.82 -4.55
CA ASN A 93 -4.60 7.57 -3.85
C ASN A 93 -3.56 7.07 -2.84
N ASN A 94 -2.67 7.93 -2.34
CA ASN A 94 -1.62 7.58 -1.38
C ASN A 94 -0.73 6.40 -1.81
N GLN A 95 -0.53 6.25 -3.11
CA GLN A 95 0.25 5.15 -3.68
C GLN A 95 1.75 5.45 -3.70
N ILE A 96 2.55 4.39 -3.86
CA ILE A 96 3.98 4.48 -4.13
C ILE A 96 4.20 4.04 -5.57
N ARG A 97 4.83 4.90 -6.38
CA ARG A 97 5.21 4.55 -7.75
C ARG A 97 6.49 5.26 -8.16
N PHE A 98 7.41 4.49 -8.72
CA PHE A 98 8.65 4.97 -9.31
C PHE A 98 8.65 4.63 -10.81
N ASN A 99 9.24 5.50 -11.63
CA ASN A 99 9.48 5.22 -13.03
C ASN A 99 10.74 4.33 -13.22
N GLU A 100 11.08 4.00 -14.46
CA GLU A 100 12.26 3.20 -14.82
C GLU A 100 13.58 3.83 -14.34
N LYS A 101 13.64 5.17 -14.26
CA LYS A 101 14.78 5.91 -13.69
C LYS A 101 14.82 5.89 -12.17
N ARG A 102 13.89 5.16 -11.51
CA ARG A 102 13.71 5.11 -10.06
C ARG A 102 13.36 6.45 -9.43
N GLU A 103 12.70 7.33 -10.17
CA GLU A 103 12.17 8.61 -9.70
C GLU A 103 10.72 8.45 -9.27
N PHE A 104 10.34 9.03 -8.15
CA PHE A 104 8.96 9.08 -7.71
C PHE A 104 8.12 9.91 -8.69
N ASN A 105 7.06 9.34 -9.26
CA ASN A 105 6.36 9.94 -10.40
C ASN A 105 4.82 10.02 -10.28
N LEU A 106 4.27 9.87 -9.08
CA LEU A 106 2.85 10.07 -8.89
C LEU A 106 2.45 11.55 -8.97
N PRO A 107 1.26 11.87 -9.50
CA PRO A 107 0.71 13.22 -9.43
C PRO A 107 0.20 13.53 -8.03
N VAL A 108 0.00 14.83 -7.75
CA VAL A 108 -0.63 15.30 -6.52
C VAL A 108 -2.06 14.76 -6.40
N GLY A 109 -2.44 14.38 -5.19
CA GLY A 109 -3.78 13.93 -4.81
C GLY A 109 -4.68 15.07 -4.32
N LYS A 110 -5.82 14.69 -3.75
CA LYS A 110 -6.88 15.60 -3.29
C LYS A 110 -6.84 15.90 -1.79
N ARG A 111 -6.04 15.16 -1.05
CA ARG A 111 -6.00 15.18 0.42
C ARG A 111 -4.67 15.72 0.92
N ASP A 112 -4.64 16.05 2.20
CA ASP A 112 -3.43 16.46 2.92
C ASP A 112 -3.19 15.60 4.18
N PHE A 113 -2.25 16.04 4.99
CA PHE A 113 -1.90 15.42 6.26
C PHE A 113 -2.86 15.86 7.38
N ASN A 114 -4.16 15.62 7.20
CA ASN A 114 -5.23 15.99 8.12
C ASN A 114 -5.21 15.16 9.42
N ASN A 115 -6.10 15.51 10.37
CA ASN A 115 -6.18 14.83 11.66
C ASN A 115 -6.35 13.31 11.56
N ASN A 116 -7.13 12.83 10.58
CA ASN A 116 -7.35 11.40 10.39
C ASN A 116 -6.04 10.69 9.99
N MET A 117 -5.27 11.28 9.08
CA MET A 117 -3.97 10.73 8.67
C MET A 117 -2.96 10.79 9.81
N ARG A 118 -2.93 11.89 10.58
CA ARG A 118 -2.08 12.04 11.77
C ARG A 118 -2.35 10.95 12.81
N ASN A 119 -3.62 10.69 13.11
CA ASN A 119 -4.00 9.64 14.05
C ASN A 119 -3.58 8.26 13.56
N LYS A 120 -3.72 7.98 12.26
CA LYS A 120 -3.22 6.73 11.67
C LYS A 120 -1.70 6.60 11.83
N VAL A 121 -0.95 7.68 11.60
CA VAL A 121 0.51 7.71 11.78
C VAL A 121 0.88 7.48 13.25
N ARG A 122 0.20 8.13 14.20
CA ARG A 122 0.42 7.89 15.64
C ARG A 122 0.21 6.43 16.01
N HIS A 123 -0.95 5.89 15.70
CA HIS A 123 -1.28 4.50 16.02
C HIS A 123 -0.28 3.52 15.39
N PHE A 124 0.09 3.76 14.14
CA PHE A 124 1.07 2.92 13.44
C PHE A 124 2.47 3.04 14.06
N ALA A 125 2.92 4.27 14.33
CA ALA A 125 4.23 4.52 14.92
C ALA A 125 4.36 3.89 16.33
N GLU A 126 3.31 3.88 17.12
CA GLU A 126 3.29 3.18 18.41
C GLU A 126 3.25 1.65 18.22
N ALA A 127 2.37 1.15 17.35
CA ALA A 127 2.25 -0.28 17.11
C ALA A 127 3.54 -0.92 16.58
N ILE A 128 4.25 -0.23 15.66
CA ILE A 128 5.47 -0.76 15.02
C ILE A 128 6.67 -0.84 15.98
N LYS A 129 6.60 -0.18 17.15
CA LYS A 129 7.62 -0.27 18.21
C LYS A 129 7.57 -1.58 18.99
N ASN A 130 6.50 -2.37 18.83
CA ASN A 130 6.41 -3.67 19.48
C ASN A 130 7.65 -4.52 19.10
N PRO A 131 8.44 -4.99 20.09
CA PRO A 131 9.69 -5.73 19.85
C PRO A 131 9.46 -7.07 19.15
N HIS A 132 8.24 -7.63 19.22
CA HIS A 132 7.89 -8.88 18.56
C HIS A 132 7.58 -8.71 17.05
N ILE A 133 7.55 -7.48 16.52
CA ILE A 133 7.39 -7.24 15.10
C ILE A 133 8.75 -7.28 14.42
N GLU A 134 8.98 -8.25 13.57
CA GLU A 134 10.13 -8.29 12.66
C GLU A 134 9.79 -7.67 11.32
N LEU A 135 10.73 -6.90 10.74
CA LEU A 135 10.59 -6.23 9.46
C LEU A 135 11.59 -6.78 8.46
N SER A 136 11.11 -7.36 7.38
CA SER A 136 11.96 -7.89 6.31
C SER A 136 11.55 -7.34 4.93
N SER A 137 12.51 -7.34 4.00
CA SER A 137 12.28 -6.96 2.61
C SER A 137 12.81 -8.07 1.71
N ASN A 138 12.14 -9.20 1.79
CA ASN A 138 12.49 -10.39 1.04
C ASN A 138 11.42 -10.68 -0.02
N ASP A 139 11.83 -11.39 -1.06
CA ASP A 139 10.91 -12.06 -1.95
C ASP A 139 10.15 -13.13 -1.15
N PHE A 140 8.82 -13.19 -1.25
CA PHE A 140 7.98 -14.13 -0.50
C PHE A 140 8.42 -15.59 -0.69
N ARG A 141 8.96 -15.93 -1.86
CA ARG A 141 9.47 -17.27 -2.20
C ARG A 141 10.64 -17.73 -1.32
N ARG A 142 11.33 -16.77 -0.69
CA ARG A 142 12.49 -17.00 0.19
C ARG A 142 12.15 -16.91 1.67
N ILE A 143 10.89 -16.66 2.02
CA ILE A 143 10.46 -16.65 3.41
C ILE A 143 10.36 -18.11 3.87
N PRO A 144 11.18 -18.55 4.86
CA PRO A 144 11.14 -19.91 5.34
C PRO A 144 9.89 -20.12 6.21
N PHE A 145 9.50 -21.38 6.35
CA PHE A 145 8.48 -21.79 7.30
C PHE A 145 9.06 -22.20 8.67
N ASP A 146 10.38 -22.08 8.82
CA ASP A 146 11.06 -22.45 10.05
C ASP A 146 10.54 -21.61 11.24
N GLY A 147 10.17 -22.29 12.33
CA GLY A 147 9.57 -21.67 13.49
C GLY A 147 8.06 -21.38 13.37
N LEU A 148 7.43 -21.66 12.23
CA LEU A 148 5.98 -21.63 12.08
C LEU A 148 5.35 -22.99 12.45
N SER A 149 4.13 -22.96 13.01
CA SER A 149 3.36 -24.13 13.44
C SER A 149 1.88 -23.95 13.07
N GLU A 150 1.05 -24.92 13.47
CA GLU A 150 -0.42 -24.84 13.35
C GLU A 150 -1.06 -23.64 14.09
N HIS A 151 -0.31 -23.01 14.99
CA HIS A 151 -0.74 -21.78 15.68
C HIS A 151 -0.34 -20.50 14.93
N SER A 152 0.41 -20.64 13.84
CA SER A 152 0.87 -19.51 13.02
C SER A 152 -0.14 -19.22 11.91
N LEU A 153 -0.24 -17.93 11.53
CA LEU A 153 -1.06 -17.46 10.42
C LEU A 153 -0.18 -16.68 9.42
N ILE A 154 -0.22 -17.08 8.16
CA ILE A 154 0.32 -16.32 7.04
C ILE A 154 -0.81 -15.48 6.44
N TYR A 155 -0.77 -14.15 6.60
CA TYR A 155 -1.65 -13.25 5.86
C TYR A 155 -0.93 -12.77 4.59
N ALA A 156 -1.48 -13.09 3.44
CA ALA A 156 -0.97 -12.71 2.13
C ALA A 156 -1.90 -11.72 1.44
N ASP A 157 -1.38 -10.53 1.11
CA ASP A 157 -2.08 -9.47 0.37
C ASP A 157 -1.20 -9.05 -0.82
N PRO A 158 -1.13 -9.86 -1.89
CA PRO A 158 -0.32 -9.57 -3.06
C PRO A 158 -0.96 -8.47 -3.92
N PRO A 159 -0.21 -7.86 -4.85
CA PRO A 159 -0.83 -7.10 -5.92
C PRO A 159 -1.80 -7.98 -6.71
N TYR A 160 -3.03 -7.51 -6.93
CA TYR A 160 -4.06 -8.33 -7.57
C TYR A 160 -3.85 -8.38 -9.09
N LEU A 161 -3.64 -9.59 -9.63
CA LEU A 161 -3.24 -9.84 -11.01
C LEU A 161 -4.10 -9.10 -12.06
N ILE A 162 -5.42 -9.08 -11.86
CA ILE A 162 -6.37 -8.52 -12.84
C ILE A 162 -6.68 -7.04 -12.62
N THR A 163 -6.19 -6.44 -11.51
CA THR A 163 -6.39 -5.01 -11.19
C THR A 163 -5.13 -4.17 -11.38
N CYS A 164 -3.95 -4.80 -11.42
CA CYS A 164 -2.71 -4.11 -11.69
C CYS A 164 -2.77 -3.45 -13.07
N ALA A 165 -2.56 -2.13 -13.12
CA ALA A 165 -2.44 -1.43 -14.37
C ALA A 165 -1.21 -1.96 -15.12
N THR A 166 -1.31 -2.06 -16.45
CA THR A 166 -0.27 -2.50 -17.39
C THR A 166 1.07 -1.74 -17.28
N TYR A 167 1.15 -0.72 -16.43
CA TYR A 167 2.36 0.08 -16.19
C TYR A 167 3.43 -0.61 -15.31
N ASN A 168 3.18 -1.83 -14.82
CA ASN A 168 4.16 -2.62 -14.05
C ASN A 168 4.93 -3.63 -14.91
N GLU A 169 5.16 -3.35 -16.18
CA GLU A 169 5.75 -4.29 -17.13
C GLU A 169 7.19 -4.72 -16.81
N ASN A 170 7.92 -3.95 -15.99
CA ASN A 170 9.31 -4.27 -15.60
C ASN A 170 9.44 -4.72 -14.14
N ASN A 171 9.08 -5.93 -13.81
CA ASN A 171 9.08 -6.61 -12.50
C ASN A 171 7.79 -6.50 -11.67
N GLY A 172 6.65 -6.14 -12.26
CA GLY A 172 5.35 -6.15 -11.60
C GLY A 172 4.82 -7.56 -11.36
N TRP A 173 3.74 -7.63 -10.58
CA TRP A 173 3.01 -8.87 -10.33
C TRP A 173 2.46 -9.45 -11.64
N ASN A 174 2.66 -10.74 -11.88
CA ASN A 174 2.29 -11.42 -13.10
C ASN A 174 1.81 -12.85 -12.85
N ALA A 175 1.30 -13.51 -13.89
CA ALA A 175 0.76 -14.87 -13.80
C ALA A 175 1.75 -15.89 -13.20
N ARG A 176 3.05 -15.74 -13.47
CA ARG A 176 4.07 -16.62 -12.88
C ARG A 176 4.20 -16.42 -11.39
N LEU A 177 4.23 -15.18 -10.92
CA LEU A 177 4.32 -14.85 -9.49
C LEU A 177 3.05 -15.25 -8.75
N GLU A 178 1.87 -15.06 -9.36
CA GLU A 178 0.60 -15.55 -8.83
C GLU A 178 0.66 -17.05 -8.58
N LYS A 179 0.98 -17.85 -9.59
CA LYS A 179 1.13 -19.32 -9.45
C LYS A 179 2.15 -19.71 -8.37
N GLN A 180 3.26 -18.99 -8.26
CA GLN A 180 4.29 -19.24 -7.26
C GLN A 180 3.82 -18.93 -5.84
N LEU A 181 2.99 -17.88 -5.66
CA LEU A 181 2.40 -17.57 -4.36
C LEU A 181 1.39 -18.65 -3.95
N LEU A 182 0.50 -19.05 -4.85
CA LEU A 182 -0.46 -20.12 -4.58
C LEU A 182 0.25 -21.43 -4.19
N ALA A 183 1.28 -21.82 -4.93
CA ALA A 183 2.11 -22.97 -4.57
C ALA A 183 2.89 -22.80 -3.24
N TYR A 184 3.23 -21.58 -2.85
CA TYR A 184 3.80 -21.28 -1.52
C TYR A 184 2.77 -21.51 -0.42
N LEU A 185 1.52 -21.09 -0.63
CA LEU A 185 0.43 -21.30 0.32
C LEU A 185 0.02 -22.78 0.42
N ASP A 186 0.04 -23.54 -0.70
CA ASP A 186 -0.17 -25.00 -0.66
C ASP A 186 0.87 -25.67 0.24
N ARG A 187 2.16 -25.30 0.11
CA ARG A 187 3.22 -25.85 0.98
C ARG A 187 3.07 -25.42 2.45
N ALA A 188 2.48 -24.28 2.73
CA ALA A 188 2.15 -23.87 4.10
C ALA A 188 1.04 -24.77 4.65
N ASN A 189 0.00 -25.03 3.86
CA ASN A 189 -1.09 -25.94 4.20
C ASN A 189 -0.58 -27.37 4.49
N ASP A 190 0.29 -27.92 3.64
CA ASP A 190 0.90 -29.24 3.82
C ASP A 190 1.68 -29.39 5.13
N ARG A 191 2.09 -28.28 5.73
CA ARG A 191 2.76 -28.19 7.04
C ARG A 191 1.83 -27.86 8.19
N GLY A 192 0.52 -27.80 7.95
CA GLY A 192 -0.48 -27.44 8.95
C GLY A 192 -0.49 -25.94 9.31
N ILE A 193 0.24 -25.08 8.58
CA ILE A 193 0.29 -23.65 8.83
C ILE A 193 -0.97 -23.00 8.25
N LYS A 194 -1.66 -22.21 9.07
CA LYS A 194 -2.83 -21.45 8.62
C LYS A 194 -2.44 -20.33 7.68
N PHE A 195 -3.29 -20.07 6.67
CA PHE A 195 -3.13 -18.89 5.83
C PHE A 195 -4.46 -18.19 5.55
N ALA A 196 -4.38 -16.90 5.27
CA ALA A 196 -5.45 -16.07 4.73
C ALA A 196 -4.89 -15.27 3.54
N LEU A 197 -5.47 -15.47 2.37
CA LEU A 197 -5.10 -14.80 1.12
C LEU A 197 -6.21 -13.81 0.72
N SER A 198 -5.87 -12.50 0.67
CA SER A 198 -6.71 -11.49 0.05
C SER A 198 -6.44 -11.43 -1.45
N ASN A 199 -7.48 -11.47 -2.30
CA ASN A 199 -7.32 -11.37 -3.75
C ASN A 199 -8.61 -10.93 -4.45
N VAL A 200 -8.58 -10.78 -5.78
CA VAL A 200 -9.72 -10.44 -6.63
C VAL A 200 -9.94 -11.54 -7.65
N LEU A 201 -11.12 -12.16 -7.63
CA LEU A 201 -11.54 -13.17 -8.61
C LEU A 201 -12.00 -12.54 -9.92
N LYS A 202 -12.75 -11.43 -9.83
CA LYS A 202 -13.34 -10.78 -11.00
C LYS A 202 -13.31 -9.26 -10.86
N ASN A 203 -12.99 -8.57 -11.95
CA ASN A 203 -13.05 -7.11 -12.01
C ASN A 203 -13.58 -6.66 -13.38
N GLY A 204 -14.87 -6.37 -13.45
CA GLY A 204 -15.57 -6.15 -14.71
C GLY A 204 -15.52 -7.40 -15.59
N ASP A 205 -14.95 -7.28 -16.78
CA ASP A 205 -14.84 -8.37 -17.76
C ASP A 205 -13.58 -9.24 -17.58
N LYS A 206 -12.72 -8.88 -16.62
CA LYS A 206 -11.50 -9.64 -16.34
C LYS A 206 -11.73 -10.64 -15.22
N GLU A 207 -11.24 -11.85 -15.38
CA GLU A 207 -11.29 -12.92 -14.40
C GLU A 207 -9.88 -13.45 -14.10
N ASN A 208 -9.60 -13.73 -12.82
CA ASN A 208 -8.37 -14.39 -12.40
C ASN A 208 -8.54 -15.91 -12.50
N THR A 209 -8.41 -16.43 -13.71
CA THR A 209 -8.58 -17.87 -14.00
C THR A 209 -7.58 -18.74 -13.22
N ILE A 210 -6.38 -18.22 -12.94
CA ILE A 210 -5.36 -18.93 -12.14
C ILE A 210 -5.87 -19.18 -10.73
N LEU A 211 -6.50 -18.16 -10.12
CA LEU A 211 -7.05 -18.27 -8.76
C LEU A 211 -8.29 -19.18 -8.74
N THR A 212 -9.17 -19.06 -9.76
CA THR A 212 -10.36 -19.91 -9.91
C THR A 212 -9.96 -21.39 -10.03
N GLU A 213 -9.05 -21.72 -10.94
CA GLU A 213 -8.55 -23.08 -11.15
C GLU A 213 -7.84 -23.65 -9.90
N TRP A 214 -7.15 -22.78 -9.14
CA TRP A 214 -6.49 -23.19 -7.89
C TRP A 214 -7.51 -23.55 -6.81
N LEU A 215 -8.59 -22.79 -6.67
CA LEU A 215 -9.69 -23.09 -5.75
C LEU A 215 -10.41 -24.38 -6.12
N GLU A 216 -10.66 -24.61 -7.41
CA GLU A 216 -11.29 -25.85 -7.90
C GLU A 216 -10.46 -27.10 -7.58
N ARG A 217 -9.14 -26.99 -7.64
CA ARG A 217 -8.22 -28.08 -7.28
C ARG A 217 -8.06 -28.28 -5.77
N ASN A 218 -8.44 -27.30 -4.97
CA ASN A 218 -8.28 -27.31 -3.52
C ASN A 218 -9.64 -27.04 -2.82
N PRO A 219 -10.62 -27.97 -2.91
CA PRO A 219 -11.97 -27.77 -2.38
C PRO A 219 -12.01 -27.65 -0.84
N MET A 220 -10.90 -27.94 -0.16
CA MET A 220 -10.77 -27.74 1.28
C MET A 220 -10.54 -26.28 1.68
N TYR A 221 -10.15 -25.40 0.75
CA TYR A 221 -9.99 -23.99 1.06
C TYR A 221 -11.32 -23.25 1.07
N ILE A 222 -11.50 -22.40 2.05
CA ILE A 222 -12.76 -21.67 2.27
C ILE A 222 -12.65 -20.31 1.60
N ARG A 223 -13.59 -20.04 0.70
CA ARG A 223 -13.74 -18.75 0.06
C ARG A 223 -14.76 -17.90 0.82
N HIS A 224 -14.37 -16.71 1.20
CA HIS A 224 -15.22 -15.68 1.78
C HIS A 224 -15.34 -14.52 0.78
N ASP A 225 -16.54 -14.28 0.25
CA ASP A 225 -16.80 -13.15 -0.65
C ASP A 225 -16.90 -11.86 0.17
N LEU A 226 -16.06 -10.86 -0.18
CA LEU A 226 -16.02 -9.57 0.49
C LEU A 226 -16.88 -8.57 -0.29
N ASN A 227 -18.07 -8.25 0.25
CA ASN A 227 -18.97 -7.26 -0.34
C ASN A 227 -18.51 -5.83 0.01
N TYR A 228 -17.40 -5.37 -0.57
CA TYR A 228 -16.95 -3.98 -0.42
C TYR A 228 -17.42 -3.11 -1.59
N ASN A 229 -18.17 -2.06 -1.26
CA ASN A 229 -18.63 -1.09 -2.23
C ASN A 229 -17.60 0.07 -2.34
N TYR A 230 -16.68 -0.02 -3.30
CA TYR A 230 -15.66 1.02 -3.57
C TYR A 230 -16.24 2.23 -4.31
N SER A 231 -17.38 2.74 -3.88
CA SER A 231 -18.03 3.91 -4.51
C SER A 231 -17.16 5.19 -4.51
N ASN A 232 -16.09 5.23 -3.72
CA ASN A 232 -15.28 6.44 -3.49
C ASN A 232 -13.91 6.47 -4.18
N SER A 233 -13.42 5.41 -4.83
CA SER A 233 -12.03 5.34 -5.29
C SER A 233 -11.79 5.68 -6.77
N SER A 234 -12.81 5.83 -7.60
CA SER A 234 -12.62 6.09 -9.04
C SER A 234 -13.59 7.14 -9.59
N TYR A 235 -13.20 8.41 -9.48
CA TYR A 235 -13.95 9.57 -10.01
C TYR A 235 -14.00 9.61 -11.55
N HIS A 236 -13.23 8.78 -12.26
CA HIS A 236 -13.14 8.77 -13.72
C HIS A 236 -13.76 7.54 -14.41
N LYS A 237 -14.34 6.58 -13.68
CA LYS A 237 -15.07 5.50 -14.32
C LYS A 237 -16.48 5.95 -14.65
N LYS A 238 -16.75 6.21 -15.93
CA LYS A 238 -18.08 6.52 -16.48
C LYS A 238 -19.08 5.36 -16.35
N ASP A 239 -18.62 4.18 -15.99
CA ASP A 239 -19.44 2.96 -15.88
C ASP A 239 -19.36 2.43 -14.43
N ARG A 240 -20.42 2.67 -13.66
CA ARG A 240 -20.58 2.23 -12.26
C ARG A 240 -21.07 0.76 -12.15
N SER A 241 -21.29 0.07 -13.27
CA SER A 241 -21.83 -1.27 -13.32
C SER A 241 -20.80 -2.40 -13.20
N LYS A 242 -19.49 -2.10 -13.22
CA LYS A 242 -18.45 -3.13 -13.13
C LYS A 242 -18.17 -3.50 -11.67
N HIS A 243 -18.84 -4.56 -11.21
CA HIS A 243 -18.60 -5.15 -9.89
C HIS A 243 -17.22 -5.83 -9.84
N SER A 244 -16.50 -5.59 -8.76
CA SER A 244 -15.30 -6.34 -8.39
C SER A 244 -15.71 -7.40 -7.38
N THR A 245 -15.29 -8.65 -7.57
CA THR A 245 -15.45 -9.74 -6.60
C THR A 245 -14.13 -9.91 -5.85
N GLU A 246 -14.07 -9.30 -4.68
CA GLU A 246 -12.95 -9.48 -3.75
C GLU A 246 -13.22 -10.64 -2.84
N VAL A 247 -12.16 -11.39 -2.52
CA VAL A 247 -12.26 -12.60 -1.72
C VAL A 247 -11.16 -12.65 -0.67
N LEU A 248 -11.50 -13.24 0.48
CA LEU A 248 -10.54 -13.77 1.43
C LEU A 248 -10.60 -15.30 1.33
N ILE A 249 -9.47 -15.94 1.14
CA ILE A 249 -9.37 -17.40 1.04
C ILE A 249 -8.57 -17.91 2.22
N THR A 250 -9.12 -18.88 2.96
CA THR A 250 -8.49 -19.46 4.15
C THR A 250 -8.42 -20.98 4.02
N ASN A 251 -7.45 -21.61 4.72
CA ASN A 251 -7.38 -23.05 4.93
C ASN A 251 -7.86 -23.48 6.33
N PHE A 252 -8.61 -22.62 7.00
CA PHE A 252 -9.17 -22.84 8.34
C PHE A 252 -10.52 -22.15 8.46
N GLU A 253 -11.35 -22.59 9.41
CA GLU A 253 -12.64 -22.01 9.79
C GLU A 253 -12.49 -20.78 10.69
#